data_ae8c811b408083a932c23a3462e9f07a
#
_entry.id   ae8c811b408083a932c23a3462e9f07a
#
_cell.length_a   1.000
_cell.length_b   1.000
_cell.length_c   1.000
_cell.angle_alpha   90.00
_cell.angle_beta   90.00
_cell.angle_gamma   90.00
#
_symmetry.space_group_name_H-M   'P 1'
#
loop_
_entity.id
_entity.type
_entity.pdbx_description
1 polymer ?
#
loop_
_entity_poly.entity_id
_entity_poly.type
_entity_poly.pdbx_seq_one_letter_code
_entity_poly.pdbx_strand_id
1 'polypeptide(L)'
;MTREEFFYDRIKREFDDYMETIREWDSEEVINNAEYIGDYKRIYEYLMRDKPITENSYLDYYERLKNPLEMICERYQEDQPPIHDLVNSTIWDLG
;
A
#
# COMPACT_ATOMS: atom_id res chain seq x y z
N MET A 1 -17.23 -5.53 12.85
CA MET A 1 -16.32 -5.04 11.81
C MET A 1 -16.46 -5.90 10.55
N THR A 2 -16.66 -5.30 9.41
CA THR A 2 -16.72 -6.03 8.16
C THR A 2 -15.32 -6.45 7.72
N ARG A 3 -15.26 -7.39 6.77
CA ARG A 3 -13.99 -7.84 6.19
C ARG A 3 -13.22 -6.69 5.54
N GLU A 4 -13.95 -5.81 4.83
CA GLU A 4 -13.38 -4.63 4.20
C GLU A 4 -12.79 -3.68 5.25
N GLU A 5 -13.53 -3.40 6.31
CA GLU A 5 -13.05 -2.54 7.39
C GLU A 5 -11.80 -3.13 8.06
N PHE A 6 -11.79 -4.43 8.26
CA PHE A 6 -10.64 -5.14 8.84
C PHE A 6 -9.41 -4.98 7.94
N PHE A 7 -9.60 -5.11 6.63
CA PHE A 7 -8.51 -4.95 5.67
C PHE A 7 -7.92 -3.54 5.72
N TYR A 8 -8.77 -2.51 5.70
CA TYR A 8 -8.28 -1.13 5.72
C TYR A 8 -7.68 -0.74 7.07
N ASP A 9 -8.16 -1.32 8.17
CA ASP A 9 -7.52 -1.16 9.47
C ASP A 9 -6.11 -1.72 9.45
N ARG A 10 -5.92 -2.84 8.81
CA ARG A 10 -4.63 -3.48 8.65
C ARG A 10 -3.68 -2.63 7.80
N ILE A 11 -4.18 -2.02 6.73
CA ILE A 11 -3.41 -1.09 5.90
C ILE A 11 -2.97 0.12 6.73
N LYS A 12 -3.85 0.64 7.57
CA LYS A 12 -3.52 1.76 8.45
C LYS A 12 -2.41 1.40 9.44
N ARG A 13 -2.47 0.22 10.02
CA ARG A 13 -1.44 -0.25 10.94
C ARG A 13 -0.09 -0.40 10.24
N GLU A 14 -0.09 -0.94 9.05
CA GLU A 14 1.13 -1.07 8.25
C GLU A 14 1.75 0.29 7.97
N PHE A 15 0.92 1.26 7.60
CA PHE A 15 1.38 2.63 7.36
C PHE A 15 1.96 3.26 8.62
N ASP A 16 1.27 3.13 9.76
CA ASP A 16 1.72 3.69 11.03
C ASP A 16 3.06 3.08 11.47
N ASP A 17 3.21 1.77 11.32
CA ASP A 17 4.46 1.08 11.64
C ASP A 17 5.61 1.56 10.76
N TYR A 18 5.35 1.78 9.47
CA TYR A 18 6.36 2.29 8.55
C TYR A 18 6.78 3.72 8.92
N MET A 19 5.81 4.57 9.28
CA MET A 19 6.12 5.94 9.70
C MET A 19 6.95 5.97 10.98
N GLU A 20 6.68 5.06 11.93
CA GLU A 20 7.51 4.94 13.13
C GLU A 20 8.94 4.52 12.78
N THR A 21 9.09 3.57 11.87
CA THR A 21 10.40 3.12 11.41
C THR A 21 11.19 4.27 10.80
N ILE A 22 10.54 5.09 9.97
CA ILE A 22 11.19 6.24 9.33
C ILE A 22 11.68 7.26 10.37
N ARG A 23 10.96 7.44 11.45
CA ARG A 23 11.37 8.38 12.51
C ARG A 23 12.69 8.00 13.16
N GLU A 24 13.06 6.73 13.12
CA GLU A 24 14.32 6.24 13.65
C GLU A 24 15.47 6.36 12.66
N TRP A 25 15.18 6.67 11.40
CA TRP A 25 16.21 6.83 10.38
C TRP A 25 16.94 8.16 10.53
N ASP A 26 18.22 8.20 10.13
CA ASP A 26 18.94 9.46 10.07
C ASP A 26 18.51 10.27 8.85
N SER A 27 18.96 11.54 8.77
CA SER A 27 18.56 12.46 7.71
C SER A 27 18.96 11.95 6.32
N GLU A 28 20.15 11.37 6.19
CA GLU A 28 20.65 10.86 4.93
C GLU A 28 19.80 9.72 4.42
N GLU A 29 19.41 8.79 5.31
CA GLU A 29 18.57 7.67 4.95
C GLU A 29 17.19 8.11 4.50
N VAL A 30 16.61 9.10 5.17
CA VAL A 30 15.31 9.68 4.78
C VAL A 30 15.42 10.33 3.40
N ILE A 31 16.47 11.10 3.16
CA ILE A 31 16.67 11.77 1.87
C ILE A 31 16.83 10.76 0.75
N ASN A 32 17.59 9.69 0.97
CA ASN A 32 17.83 8.66 -0.03
C ASN A 32 16.58 7.87 -0.39
N ASN A 33 15.58 7.85 0.49
CA ASN A 33 14.32 7.14 0.29
C ASN A 33 13.12 8.08 0.11
N ALA A 34 13.36 9.37 -0.10
CA ALA A 34 12.31 10.38 -0.14
C ALA A 34 11.25 10.08 -1.20
N GLU A 35 11.66 9.64 -2.39
CA GLU A 35 10.75 9.31 -3.47
C GLU A 35 9.84 8.12 -3.09
N TYR A 36 10.42 7.08 -2.54
CA TYR A 36 9.65 5.92 -2.09
C TYR A 36 8.66 6.31 -0.98
N ILE A 37 9.11 7.10 -0.01
CA ILE A 37 8.27 7.55 1.09
C ILE A 37 7.09 8.37 0.55
N GLY A 38 7.34 9.25 -0.42
CA GLY A 38 6.30 10.05 -1.03
C GLY A 38 5.26 9.22 -1.76
N ASP A 39 5.70 8.22 -2.53
CA ASP A 39 4.82 7.31 -3.25
C ASP A 39 4.00 6.44 -2.29
N TYR A 40 4.64 5.93 -1.25
CA TYR A 40 4.01 5.11 -0.23
C TYR A 40 2.87 5.88 0.45
N LYS A 41 3.13 7.12 0.82
CA LYS A 41 2.14 7.98 1.46
C LYS A 41 0.98 8.30 0.52
N ARG A 42 1.27 8.59 -0.74
CA ARG A 42 0.26 8.91 -1.75
C ARG A 42 -0.68 7.73 -1.98
N ILE A 43 -0.12 6.54 -2.11
CA ILE A 43 -0.89 5.31 -2.31
C ILE A 43 -1.75 5.03 -1.08
N TYR A 44 -1.19 5.19 0.11
CA TYR A 44 -1.95 5.01 1.34
C TYR A 44 -3.14 5.97 1.40
N GLU A 45 -2.93 7.25 1.11
CA GLU A 45 -3.99 8.24 1.13
C GLU A 45 -5.10 7.91 0.13
N TYR A 46 -4.73 7.44 -1.06
CA TYR A 46 -5.69 7.01 -2.06
C TYR A 46 -6.53 5.82 -1.56
N LEU A 47 -5.88 4.81 -1.03
CA LEU A 47 -6.57 3.61 -0.53
C LEU A 47 -7.55 3.95 0.59
N MET A 48 -7.15 4.82 1.51
CA MET A 48 -7.99 5.16 2.65
C MET A 48 -9.13 6.11 2.27
N ARG A 49 -8.93 6.95 1.25
CA ARG A 49 -9.96 7.89 0.79
C ARG A 49 -11.00 7.20 -0.09
N ASP A 50 -10.55 6.49 -1.11
CA ASP A 50 -11.43 5.92 -2.13
C ASP A 50 -11.82 4.47 -1.88
N LYS A 51 -11.04 3.76 -1.06
CA LYS A 51 -11.27 2.36 -0.67
C LYS A 51 -11.64 1.49 -1.87
N PRO A 52 -10.75 1.40 -2.88
CA PRO A 52 -11.07 0.72 -4.14
C PRO A 52 -11.14 -0.79 -4.02
N ILE A 53 -10.57 -1.38 -2.98
CA ILE A 53 -10.54 -2.84 -2.79
C ILE A 53 -11.75 -3.23 -1.97
N THR A 54 -12.81 -3.66 -2.67
CA THR A 54 -14.09 -4.02 -2.05
C THR A 54 -14.52 -5.45 -2.38
N GLU A 55 -14.05 -6.00 -3.50
CA GLU A 55 -14.43 -7.33 -3.94
C GLU A 55 -13.73 -8.42 -3.11
N ASN A 56 -14.47 -9.48 -2.80
CA ASN A 56 -13.95 -10.57 -1.97
C ASN A 56 -12.71 -11.25 -2.57
N SER A 57 -12.65 -11.38 -3.89
CA SER A 57 -11.49 -12.00 -4.55
C SER A 57 -10.21 -11.17 -4.33
N TYR A 58 -10.32 -9.85 -4.37
CA TYR A 58 -9.21 -8.95 -4.12
C TYR A 58 -8.81 -8.95 -2.65
N LEU A 59 -9.82 -8.95 -1.77
CA LEU A 59 -9.57 -9.03 -0.33
C LEU A 59 -8.86 -10.35 0.04
N ASP A 60 -9.29 -11.47 -0.55
CA ASP A 60 -8.65 -12.77 -0.34
C ASP A 60 -7.17 -12.71 -0.71
N TYR A 61 -6.86 -12.11 -1.83
CA TYR A 61 -5.49 -12.02 -2.30
C TYR A 61 -4.63 -11.16 -1.37
N TYR A 62 -5.10 -9.96 -1.07
CA TYR A 62 -4.32 -9.02 -0.26
C TYR A 62 -4.18 -9.43 1.20
N GLU A 63 -5.18 -10.15 1.74
CA GLU A 63 -5.11 -10.66 3.11
C GLU A 63 -4.00 -11.69 3.32
N ARG A 64 -3.60 -12.39 2.26
CA ARG A 64 -2.54 -13.38 2.32
C ARG A 64 -1.15 -12.74 2.37
N LEU A 65 -1.05 -11.48 1.99
CA LEU A 65 0.22 -10.79 1.98
C LEU A 65 0.55 -10.30 3.39
N LYS A 66 1.83 -10.36 3.73
CA LYS A 66 2.31 -9.86 5.02
C LYS A 66 2.18 -8.34 5.07
N ASN A 67 2.58 -7.65 4.01
CA ASN A 67 2.56 -6.20 3.91
C ASN A 67 1.88 -5.78 2.60
N PRO A 68 0.54 -5.79 2.54
CA PRO A 68 -0.16 -5.48 1.30
C PRO A 68 0.09 -4.07 0.77
N LEU A 69 0.23 -3.07 1.65
CA LEU A 69 0.52 -1.70 1.24
C LEU A 69 1.89 -1.61 0.58
N GLU A 70 2.89 -2.26 1.14
CA GLU A 70 4.24 -2.31 0.58
C GLU A 70 4.24 -2.95 -0.82
N MET A 71 3.50 -4.04 -0.99
CA MET A 71 3.39 -4.72 -2.27
C MET A 71 2.78 -3.79 -3.34
N ILE A 72 1.72 -3.09 -3.00
CA ILE A 72 1.07 -2.15 -3.91
C ILE A 72 2.03 -1.02 -4.29
N CYS A 73 2.78 -0.50 -3.32
CA CYS A 73 3.74 0.57 -3.56
C CYS A 73 4.89 0.12 -4.46
N GLU A 74 5.44 -1.06 -4.22
CA GLU A 74 6.50 -1.62 -5.07
C GLU A 74 6.02 -1.78 -6.50
N ARG A 75 4.79 -2.23 -6.67
CA ARG A 75 4.18 -2.38 -7.99
C ARG A 75 4.03 -1.06 -8.70
N TYR A 76 3.62 -0.03 -7.98
CA TYR A 76 3.50 1.32 -8.53
C TYR A 76 4.86 1.84 -9.00
N GLN A 77 5.91 1.63 -8.23
CA GLN A 77 7.25 2.09 -8.60
C GLN A 77 7.81 1.35 -9.81
N GLU A 78 7.48 0.08 -9.94
CA GLU A 78 7.96 -0.74 -11.04
C GLU A 78 7.34 -0.35 -12.38
N ASP A 79 6.01 -0.23 -12.43
CA ASP A 79 5.25 0.01 -13.66
C ASP A 79 4.73 1.43 -13.81
N GLN A 80 4.67 2.18 -12.72
CA GLN A 80 4.13 3.54 -12.65
C GLN A 80 2.77 3.71 -13.34
N PRO A 81 1.81 2.77 -13.15
CA PRO A 81 0.48 2.91 -13.73
C PRO A 81 -0.30 4.00 -13.02
N PRO A 82 -1.42 4.51 -13.62
CA PRO A 82 -2.34 5.35 -12.87
C PRO A 82 -2.80 4.63 -11.60
N ILE A 83 -2.91 5.35 -10.49
CA ILE A 83 -3.21 4.72 -9.19
C ILE A 83 -4.51 3.91 -9.24
N HIS A 84 -5.53 4.39 -9.95
CA HIS A 84 -6.80 3.68 -10.05
C HIS A 84 -6.72 2.34 -10.77
N ASP A 85 -5.68 2.14 -11.60
CA ASP A 85 -5.45 0.88 -12.30
C ASP A 85 -4.50 -0.05 -11.56
N LEU A 86 -3.80 0.48 -10.55
CA LEU A 86 -2.75 -0.24 -9.83
C LEU A 86 -3.24 -1.54 -9.21
N VAL A 87 -4.40 -1.50 -8.58
CA VAL A 87 -4.99 -2.68 -7.92
C VAL A 87 -5.27 -3.78 -8.94
N ASN A 88 -5.86 -3.42 -10.07
CA ASN A 88 -6.17 -4.38 -11.13
C ASN A 88 -4.90 -4.99 -11.72
N SER A 89 -3.88 -4.17 -11.98
CA SER A 89 -2.60 -4.64 -12.51
C SER A 89 -1.94 -5.64 -11.60
N THR A 90 -1.96 -5.40 -10.29
CA THR A 90 -1.36 -6.29 -9.31
C THR A 90 -2.01 -7.67 -9.34
N ILE A 91 -3.33 -7.74 -9.50
CA ILE A 91 -4.06 -9.01 -9.54
C ILE A 91 -3.83 -9.74 -10.85
N TRP A 92 -3.81 -9.01 -11.97
CA TRP A 92 -3.60 -9.61 -13.29
C TRP A 92 -2.24 -10.30 -13.40
N ASP A 93 -1.20 -9.71 -12.81
CA ASP A 93 0.15 -10.28 -12.88
C ASP A 93 0.31 -11.54 -12.06
N LEU A 94 -0.61 -11.80 -11.15
CA LEU A 94 -0.57 -12.97 -10.28
C LEU A 94 -1.54 -14.06 -10.71
N GLY A 95 -2.40 -13.72 -11.62
CA GLY A 95 -3.30 -14.68 -12.25
C GLY A 95 -2.59 -15.43 -13.32
#